data_0e29adfacce77f791abf6c2c584168e4
#
_entry.id   0e29adfacce77f791abf6c2c584168e4
#
_cell.length_a   1.000
_cell.length_b   1.000
_cell.length_c   1.000
_cell.angle_alpha   90.00
_cell.angle_beta   90.00
_cell.angle_gamma   90.00
#
_symmetry.space_group_name_H-M   'P 1'
#
loop_
_entity.id
_entity.type
_entity.pdbx_description
1 polymer ?
#
loop_
_entity_poly.entity_id
_entity_poly.type
_entity_poly.pdbx_seq_one_letter_code
_entity_poly.pdbx_strand_id
1 'polypeptide(L)' 'RYVAGFFVLRSYRRRGLGQAMAREIFKRWPGRWQVLEIKANPEAQRFWRRVIGDITGGLFDERWISEREIVQTFTV' A
#
# COMPACT_ATOMS: atom_id res chain seq x y z
N ARG A 1 -7.98 -4.12 -8.46
CA ARG A 1 -7.03 -5.15 -8.01
C ARG A 1 -6.78 -5.05 -6.52
N TYR A 2 -6.26 -6.09 -5.96
CA TYR A 2 -6.13 -6.21 -4.52
C TYR A 2 -4.73 -6.67 -4.13
N VAL A 3 -4.14 -5.99 -3.14
CA VAL A 3 -2.86 -6.37 -2.56
C VAL A 3 -3.03 -6.54 -1.06
N ALA A 4 -2.67 -7.69 -0.56
CA ALA A 4 -2.59 -7.92 0.88
C ALA A 4 -1.25 -7.38 1.39
N GLY A 5 -1.29 -6.56 2.42
CA GLY A 5 -0.09 -5.88 2.91
C GLY A 5 1.03 -6.80 3.36
N PHE A 6 0.70 -8.04 3.75
CA PHE A 6 1.71 -8.98 4.24
C PHE A 6 2.79 -9.30 3.21
N PHE A 7 2.44 -9.22 1.93
CA PHE A 7 3.37 -9.47 0.84
C PHE A 7 4.58 -8.54 0.90
N VAL A 8 4.40 -7.31 1.36
CA VAL A 8 5.45 -6.29 1.41
C VAL A 8 6.19 -6.28 2.74
N LEU A 9 5.69 -6.98 3.75
CA LEU A 9 6.31 -7.01 5.07
C LEU A 9 7.77 -7.44 5.05
N ARG A 10 8.12 -8.34 4.17
CA ARG A 10 9.51 -8.78 4.01
C ARG A 10 10.35 -7.77 3.24
N SER A 11 9.70 -7.00 2.38
CA SER A 11 10.38 -6.07 1.49
C SER A 11 10.65 -4.72 2.13
N TYR A 12 9.88 -4.30 3.13
CA TYR A 12 10.08 -2.99 3.70
C TYR A 12 11.38 -2.89 4.51
N ARG A 13 11.95 -4.01 4.92
CA ARG A 13 13.27 -4.04 5.56
C ARG A 13 14.36 -3.56 4.60
N ARG A 14 14.09 -3.66 3.30
CA ARG A 14 14.93 -3.11 2.22
C ARG A 14 14.12 -2.00 1.56
N ARG A 15 14.03 -0.88 2.21
CA ARG A 15 13.12 0.22 1.87
C ARG A 15 13.10 0.60 0.40
N GLY A 16 14.28 0.79 -0.21
CA GLY A 16 14.35 1.17 -1.61
C GLY A 16 13.81 0.10 -2.53
N LEU A 17 14.11 -1.16 -2.26
CA LEU A 17 13.65 -2.28 -3.07
C LEU A 17 12.14 -2.46 -2.97
N GLY A 18 11.58 -2.40 -1.74
CA GLY A 18 10.14 -2.54 -1.54
C GLY A 18 9.34 -1.46 -2.26
N GLN A 19 9.79 -0.21 -2.18
CA GLN A 19 9.16 0.90 -2.88
C GLN A 19 9.24 0.73 -4.40
N ALA A 20 10.39 0.35 -4.91
CA ALA A 20 10.59 0.13 -6.33
C ALA A 20 9.69 -0.98 -6.87
N MET A 21 9.59 -2.09 -6.13
CA MET A 21 8.71 -3.20 -6.50
C MET A 21 7.24 -2.78 -6.52
N ALA A 22 6.79 -2.08 -5.49
CA ALA A 22 5.41 -1.62 -5.42
C ALA A 22 5.06 -0.68 -6.58
N ARG A 23 5.94 0.28 -6.85
CA ARG A 23 5.75 1.19 -7.99
C ARG A 23 5.69 0.46 -9.31
N GLU A 24 6.55 -0.52 -9.50
CA GLU A 24 6.59 -1.31 -10.73
C GLU A 24 5.30 -2.10 -10.93
N ILE A 25 4.78 -2.70 -9.87
CA ILE A 25 3.51 -3.44 -9.93
C ILE A 25 2.36 -2.52 -10.32
N PHE A 26 2.24 -1.36 -9.69
CA PHE A 26 1.16 -0.42 -9.98
C PHE A 26 1.27 0.17 -11.38
N LYS A 27 2.49 0.39 -11.85
CA LYS A 27 2.75 0.88 -13.19
C LYS A 27 2.40 -0.14 -14.25
N ARG A 28 2.68 -1.41 -13.99
CA ARG A 28 2.43 -2.51 -14.93
C ARG A 28 0.95 -2.84 -15.06
N TRP A 29 0.19 -2.69 -13.98
CA TRP A 29 -1.25 -2.96 -13.97
C TRP A 29 -2.01 -1.74 -13.48
N PRO A 30 -2.19 -0.73 -14.35
CA PRO A 30 -2.94 0.46 -13.97
C PRO A 30 -4.41 0.14 -13.71
N GLY A 31 -5.07 1.02 -12.97
CA GLY A 31 -6.47 0.87 -12.61
C GLY A 31 -6.68 1.09 -11.13
N ARG A 32 -7.77 0.52 -10.62
CA ARG A 32 -8.15 0.68 -9.22
C ARG A 32 -7.51 -0.41 -8.36
N TRP A 33 -6.91 0.02 -7.27
CA TRP A 33 -6.22 -0.86 -6.33
C TRP A 33 -6.75 -0.72 -4.92
N GLN A 34 -6.66 -1.82 -4.17
CA GLN A 34 -6.92 -1.83 -2.75
C GLN A 34 -5.75 -2.51 -2.05
N VAL A 35 -5.28 -1.89 -0.97
CA VAL A 35 -4.24 -2.45 -0.12
C VAL A 35 -4.82 -2.64 1.27
N LEU A 36 -4.78 -3.87 1.77
CA LEU A 36 -5.25 -4.20 3.10
C LEU A 36 -4.07 -4.29 4.06
N GLU A 37 -4.20 -3.63 5.20
CA GLU A 37 -3.17 -3.63 6.24
C GLU A 37 -3.79 -3.87 7.59
N ILE A 38 -3.04 -4.46 8.50
CA ILE A 38 -3.50 -4.69 9.87
C ILE A 38 -3.00 -3.58 10.79
N LYS A 39 -3.83 -3.25 11.78
CA LYS A 39 -3.51 -2.21 12.76
C LYS A 39 -2.23 -2.52 13.54
N ALA A 40 -1.97 -3.79 13.81
CA ALA A 40 -0.80 -4.22 14.56
C ALA A 40 0.53 -3.96 13.82
N ASN A 41 0.48 -3.52 12.55
CA ASN A 41 1.66 -3.25 11.77
C ASN A 41 1.74 -1.79 11.30
N PRO A 42 2.09 -0.85 12.19
CA PRO A 42 2.16 0.56 11.81
C PRO A 42 3.24 0.86 10.78
N GLU A 43 4.27 0.04 10.69
CA GLU A 43 5.33 0.23 9.69
C GLU A 43 4.81 -0.01 8.28
N ALA A 44 3.99 -1.05 8.10
CA ALA A 44 3.36 -1.31 6.81
C ALA A 44 2.43 -0.17 6.42
N GLN A 45 1.68 0.36 7.37
CA GLN A 45 0.79 1.50 7.12
C GLN A 45 1.58 2.71 6.65
N ARG A 46 2.68 3.04 7.32
CA ARG A 46 3.55 4.16 6.92
C ARG A 46 4.17 3.93 5.55
N PHE A 47 4.60 2.70 5.29
CA PHE A 47 5.19 2.33 4.00
C PHE A 47 4.19 2.57 2.87
N TRP A 48 2.98 2.03 3.01
CA TRP A 48 1.96 2.15 1.97
C TRP A 48 1.47 3.58 1.79
N ARG A 49 1.29 4.32 2.88
CA ARG A 49 0.91 5.73 2.78
C ARG A 49 1.93 6.53 1.98
N ARG A 50 3.19 6.25 2.19
CA ARG A 50 4.27 6.93 1.48
C ARG A 50 4.26 6.55 0.00
N VAL A 51 4.24 5.27 -0.31
CA VAL A 51 4.29 4.79 -1.69
C VAL A 51 3.05 5.24 -2.47
N ILE A 52 1.87 5.01 -1.91
CA ILE A 52 0.61 5.39 -2.55
C ILE A 52 0.50 6.90 -2.68
N GLY A 53 0.89 7.62 -1.65
CA GLY A 53 0.92 9.09 -1.70
C GLY A 53 1.82 9.63 -2.78
N ASP A 54 3.00 9.06 -2.95
CA ASP A 54 3.93 9.46 -4.00
C ASP A 54 3.38 9.18 -5.40
N ILE A 55 2.76 8.02 -5.59
CA ILE A 55 2.25 7.61 -6.90
C ILE A 55 0.99 8.39 -7.29
N THR A 56 0.15 8.70 -6.32
CA THR A 56 -1.16 9.33 -6.59
C THR A 56 -1.19 10.83 -6.33
N GLY A 57 -0.08 11.41 -5.86
CA GLY A 57 -0.07 12.81 -5.45
C GLY A 57 -0.93 13.07 -4.22
N GLY A 58 -1.09 12.08 -3.36
CA GLY A 58 -1.91 12.17 -2.17
C GLY A 58 -3.38 11.83 -2.39
N LEU A 59 -3.77 11.41 -3.60
CA LEU A 59 -5.17 11.11 -3.93
C LEU A 59 -5.48 9.64 -3.66
N PHE A 60 -5.73 9.32 -2.41
CA PHE A 60 -6.16 7.98 -2.02
C PHE A 60 -7.09 8.06 -0.82
N ASP A 61 -7.93 7.04 -0.67
CA ASP A 61 -8.82 6.90 0.47
C ASP A 61 -8.27 5.88 1.45
N GLU A 62 -8.55 6.10 2.71
CA GLU A 62 -8.15 5.23 3.79
C GLU A 62 -9.36 4.98 4.67
N ARG A 63 -9.70 3.71 4.90
CA ARG A 63 -10.91 3.36 5.64
C ARG A 63 -10.65 2.18 6.57
N TRP A 64 -11.07 2.31 7.81
CA TRP A 64 -11.10 1.19 8.74
C TRP A 64 -12.31 0.32 8.43
N ILE A 65 -12.08 -0.95 8.11
CA ILE A 65 -13.16 -1.91 7.82
C ILE A 65 -13.48 -2.78 9.02
N SER A 66 -12.61 -2.75 10.04
CA SER A 66 -12.82 -3.42 11.32
C SER A 66 -11.91 -2.74 12.34
N GLU A 67 -11.93 -3.21 13.58
CA GLU A 67 -11.03 -2.71 14.62
C GLU A 67 -9.57 -3.04 14.35
N ARG A 68 -9.32 -3.97 13.44
CA ARG A 68 -7.98 -4.51 13.19
C ARG A 68 -7.45 -4.26 11.79
N GLU A 69 -8.31 -3.82 10.88
CA GLU A 69 -7.95 -3.77 9.46
C GLU A 69 -8.29 -2.43 8.83
N ILE A 70 -7.36 -1.94 8.06
CA ILE A 70 -7.53 -0.70 7.30
C ILE A 70 -7.31 -1.00 5.82
N VAL A 71 -8.12 -0.38 4.97
CA VAL A 71 -8.01 -0.51 3.51
C VAL A 71 -7.68 0.84 2.92
N GLN A 72 -6.69 0.86 2.04
CA GLN A 72 -6.35 2.02 1.24
C GLN A 72 -6.79 1.75 -0.20
N THR A 73 -7.55 2.67 -0.78
CA THR A 73 -8.06 2.55 -2.15
C THR A 73 -7.56 3.71 -2.98
N PHE A 74 -7.09 3.41 -4.16
CA PHE A 74 -6.54 4.43 -5.06
C PHE A 74 -6.58 3.96 -6.50
N THR A 75 -6.37 4.91 -7.41
CA THR A 75 -6.32 4.63 -8.85
C THR A 75 -5.00 5.12 -9.43
N VAL A 76 -4.41 4.30 -10.26
CA VAL A 76 -3.17 4.63 -10.97
C VAL A 76 -3.31 4.44 -12.48
#